data_cc4dc6faf3e2da6d7b43a8861d0b3b6c
#
_entry.id   cc4dc6faf3e2da6d7b43a8861d0b3b6c
#
_cell.length_a   1.000
_cell.length_b   1.000
_cell.length_c   1.000
_cell.angle_alpha   90.00
_cell.angle_beta   90.00
_cell.angle_gamma   90.00
#
_symmetry.space_group_name_H-M   'P 1'
#
loop_
_entity.id
_entity.type
_entity.pdbx_description
1 polymer ?
#
loop_
_entity_poly.entity_id
_entity_poly.type
_entity_poly.pdbx_seq_one_letter_code
_entity_poly.pdbx_strand_id
1 'polypeptide(L)'
;GGKIVSVCTDGHRLAKYVSNISCNDDLSIIIPRKAILEINRILTYFSSNSDILISYSYNNKNFIIQINDFRIISKLIEGNYPDFNKVIPESTSAEITVDKKTFKTSLNIISKVVNQQYKGVKLTPQKDTMHLISSNTDTEIGEDQIDVKYDGEDISIGFNISYLQDVIEVIDGDSIHICINDQNSGCLLKGNNDPNSVFVIMPM
;
A
#
# COMPACT_ATOMS: atom_id res chain seq x y z
N GLY A 1 -19.06 2.54 19.41
CA GLY A 1 -17.70 3.05 19.54
C GLY A 1 -17.07 3.25 18.16
N GLY A 2 -16.24 4.26 18.03
CA GLY A 2 -15.48 4.52 16.81
C GLY A 2 -14.40 3.46 16.59
N LYS A 3 -13.91 3.37 15.34
CA LYS A 3 -12.76 2.54 14.98
C LYS A 3 -11.51 3.42 14.84
N ILE A 4 -10.35 2.84 15.07
CA ILE A 4 -9.09 3.50 14.75
C ILE A 4 -8.85 3.37 13.25
N VAL A 5 -8.70 4.51 12.56
CA VAL A 5 -8.36 4.57 11.15
C VAL A 5 -6.95 5.14 11.01
N SER A 6 -6.08 4.40 10.37
CA SER A 6 -4.71 4.83 10.07
C SER A 6 -4.58 5.08 8.57
N VAL A 7 -4.04 6.24 8.20
CA VAL A 7 -3.84 6.62 6.79
C VAL A 7 -2.43 7.16 6.60
N CYS A 8 -1.79 6.77 5.52
CA CYS A 8 -0.46 7.23 5.12
C CYS A 8 -0.45 7.53 3.62
N THR A 9 0.13 8.65 3.21
CA THR A 9 0.30 9.01 1.80
C THR A 9 1.56 9.85 1.59
N ASP A 10 2.12 9.75 0.38
CA ASP A 10 3.23 10.59 -0.12
C ASP A 10 2.84 11.42 -1.36
N GLY A 11 1.53 11.46 -1.68
CA GLY A 11 0.97 12.14 -2.85
C GLY A 11 0.91 11.28 -4.11
N HIS A 12 1.63 10.16 -4.17
CA HIS A 12 1.64 9.22 -5.31
C HIS A 12 0.97 7.89 -4.97
N ARG A 13 0.88 7.59 -3.70
CA ARG A 13 0.24 6.38 -3.19
C ARG A 13 -0.36 6.61 -1.81
N LEU A 14 -1.30 5.78 -1.44
CA LEU A 14 -2.00 5.86 -0.17
C LEU A 14 -2.19 4.45 0.40
N ALA A 15 -2.03 4.33 1.72
CA ALA A 15 -2.42 3.15 2.47
C ALA A 15 -3.41 3.56 3.57
N LYS A 16 -4.52 2.85 3.67
CA LYS A 16 -5.53 3.02 4.72
C LYS A 16 -5.79 1.69 5.39
N TYR A 17 -5.82 1.70 6.71
CA TYR A 17 -6.19 0.56 7.52
C TYR A 17 -7.27 0.94 8.53
N VAL A 18 -8.29 0.10 8.68
CA VAL A 18 -9.36 0.28 9.66
C VAL A 18 -9.24 -0.82 10.70
N SER A 19 -8.85 -0.46 11.91
CA SER A 19 -8.68 -1.40 13.01
C SER A 19 -10.00 -2.06 13.44
N ASN A 20 -9.91 -3.31 13.89
CA ASN A 20 -11.02 -3.98 14.57
C ASN A 20 -11.16 -3.59 16.06
N ILE A 21 -10.23 -2.76 16.56
CA ILE A 21 -10.24 -2.27 17.94
C ILE A 21 -11.19 -1.08 18.03
N SER A 22 -12.11 -1.12 18.99
CA SER A 22 -12.99 0.00 19.29
C SER A 22 -12.24 1.07 20.10
N CYS A 23 -12.40 2.32 19.70
CA CYS A 23 -11.90 3.49 20.40
C CYS A 23 -13.07 4.43 20.73
N ASN A 24 -13.08 4.98 21.94
CA ASN A 24 -14.12 5.96 22.33
C ASN A 24 -13.64 7.41 22.18
N ASP A 25 -12.37 7.61 21.86
CA ASP A 25 -11.81 8.94 21.69
C ASP A 25 -12.12 9.46 20.28
N ASP A 26 -12.61 10.68 20.19
CA ASP A 26 -12.70 11.42 18.91
C ASP A 26 -11.40 12.20 18.70
N LEU A 27 -10.44 11.51 18.09
CA LEU A 27 -9.07 11.99 17.93
C LEU A 27 -8.63 11.94 16.48
N SER A 28 -8.07 13.06 16.01
CA SER A 28 -7.34 13.12 14.73
C SER A 28 -5.95 13.70 14.97
N ILE A 29 -4.91 12.93 14.73
CA ILE A 29 -3.50 13.33 14.94
C ILE A 29 -2.64 12.94 13.75
N ILE A 30 -1.57 13.71 13.53
CA ILE A 30 -0.57 13.42 12.49
C ILE A 30 0.74 13.04 13.18
N ILE A 31 1.11 11.77 13.04
CA ILE A 31 2.33 11.22 13.61
C ILE A 31 3.45 11.27 12.55
N PRO A 32 4.64 11.82 12.87
CA PRO A 32 5.75 11.85 11.94
C PRO A 32 6.20 10.45 11.49
N ARG A 33 6.54 10.30 10.20
CA ARG A 33 7.06 9.04 9.62
C ARG A 33 8.18 8.43 10.44
N LYS A 34 9.11 9.25 10.97
CA LYS A 34 10.23 8.77 11.79
C LYS A 34 9.75 8.02 13.05
N ALA A 35 8.73 8.52 13.72
CA ALA A 35 8.16 7.83 14.89
C ALA A 35 7.54 6.48 14.53
N ILE A 36 6.82 6.41 13.42
CA ILE A 36 6.23 5.15 12.93
C ILE A 36 7.32 4.12 12.60
N LEU A 37 8.42 4.54 11.97
CA LEU A 37 9.54 3.64 11.68
C LEU A 37 10.18 3.07 12.95
N GLU A 38 10.35 3.89 14.00
CA GLU A 38 10.89 3.43 15.29
C GLU A 38 9.91 2.48 16.02
N ILE A 39 8.61 2.79 15.98
CA ILE A 39 7.58 1.91 16.52
C ILE A 39 7.63 0.54 15.81
N ASN A 40 7.66 0.53 14.49
CA ASN A 40 7.73 -0.69 13.70
C ASN A 40 8.99 -1.50 14.01
N ARG A 41 10.15 -0.83 14.14
CA ARG A 41 11.40 -1.49 14.52
C ARG A 41 11.33 -2.20 15.88
N ILE A 42 10.70 -1.56 16.86
CA ILE A 42 10.51 -2.15 18.19
C ILE A 42 9.51 -3.32 18.13
N LEU A 43 8.39 -3.15 17.44
CA LEU A 43 7.42 -4.23 17.26
C LEU A 43 8.02 -5.46 16.58
N THR A 44 8.85 -5.25 15.55
CA THR A 44 9.55 -6.33 14.85
C THR A 44 10.52 -7.07 15.78
N TYR A 45 11.16 -6.38 16.73
CA TYR A 45 12.03 -7.01 17.72
C TYR A 45 11.26 -7.99 18.65
N PHE A 46 10.00 -7.67 18.96
CA PHE A 46 9.16 -8.52 19.84
C PHE A 46 8.34 -9.59 19.11
N SER A 47 8.32 -9.58 17.76
CA SER A 47 7.38 -10.38 16.96
C SER A 47 7.53 -11.90 17.04
N SER A 48 8.46 -12.41 17.87
CA SER A 48 8.77 -13.84 17.84
C SER A 48 8.18 -14.70 18.94
N ASN A 49 7.33 -14.31 19.86
CA ASN A 49 6.62 -15.26 20.77
C ASN A 49 6.15 -14.70 22.12
N SER A 50 5.91 -13.43 22.30
CA SER A 50 5.39 -12.92 23.58
C SER A 50 4.18 -12.02 23.38
N ASP A 51 3.25 -12.05 24.32
CA ASP A 51 2.20 -11.06 24.41
C ASP A 51 2.85 -9.67 24.53
N ILE A 52 2.53 -8.79 23.56
CA ILE A 52 3.05 -7.43 23.55
C ILE A 52 1.98 -6.54 24.16
N LEU A 53 2.32 -5.91 25.30
CA LEU A 53 1.46 -4.90 25.90
C LEU A 53 1.75 -3.55 25.24
N ILE A 54 0.74 -2.97 24.59
CA ILE A 54 0.82 -1.67 23.97
C ILE A 54 -0.18 -0.74 24.65
N SER A 55 0.30 0.40 25.09
CA SER A 55 -0.54 1.52 25.53
C SER A 55 -0.14 2.80 24.82
N TYR A 56 -1.09 3.70 24.60
CA TYR A 56 -0.81 5.00 24.03
C TYR A 56 -1.46 6.09 24.87
N SER A 57 -0.87 7.27 24.79
CA SER A 57 -1.44 8.51 25.28
C SER A 57 -1.04 9.68 24.38
N TYR A 58 -1.78 10.74 24.44
CA TYR A 58 -1.51 11.93 23.65
C TYR A 58 -1.87 13.20 24.42
N ASN A 59 -1.26 14.28 23.99
CA ASN A 59 -1.64 15.63 24.35
C ASN A 59 -1.52 16.51 23.10
N ASN A 60 -1.84 17.79 23.20
CA ASN A 60 -1.86 18.71 22.05
C ASN A 60 -0.53 18.80 21.27
N LYS A 61 0.57 18.28 21.79
CA LYS A 61 1.91 18.38 21.19
C LYS A 61 2.60 17.05 20.97
N ASN A 62 2.27 16.03 21.76
CA ASN A 62 3.01 14.78 21.77
C ASN A 62 2.08 13.57 21.69
N PHE A 63 2.54 12.58 20.95
CA PHE A 63 2.06 11.20 20.97
C PHE A 63 3.07 10.36 21.74
N ILE A 64 2.60 9.58 22.69
CA ILE A 64 3.39 8.71 23.54
C ILE A 64 2.90 7.30 23.36
N ILE A 65 3.81 6.38 23.04
CA ILE A 65 3.50 4.95 22.96
C ILE A 65 4.44 4.18 23.87
N GLN A 66 3.89 3.26 24.64
CA GLN A 66 4.59 2.32 25.49
C GLN A 66 4.44 0.93 24.88
N ILE A 67 5.54 0.25 24.62
CA ILE A 67 5.58 -1.11 24.10
C ILE A 67 6.44 -1.92 25.08
N ASN A 68 5.82 -2.71 25.94
CA ASN A 68 6.49 -3.33 27.08
C ASN A 68 7.31 -2.29 27.86
N ASP A 69 8.62 -2.47 27.98
CA ASP A 69 9.54 -1.55 28.68
C ASP A 69 10.00 -0.36 27.84
N PHE A 70 9.66 -0.33 26.52
CA PHE A 70 10.05 0.74 25.63
C PHE A 70 9.02 1.86 25.63
N ARG A 71 9.48 3.08 25.79
CA ARG A 71 8.66 4.29 25.70
C ARG A 71 9.15 5.20 24.62
N ILE A 72 8.30 5.49 23.65
CA ILE A 72 8.56 6.43 22.56
C ILE A 72 7.71 7.67 22.78
N ILE A 73 8.32 8.83 22.68
CA ILE A 73 7.64 10.12 22.72
C ILE A 73 7.94 10.84 21.40
N SER A 74 6.91 11.15 20.64
CA SER A 74 7.02 11.88 19.39
C SER A 74 6.21 13.16 19.43
N LYS A 75 6.76 14.26 18.92
CA LYS A 75 5.99 15.46 18.63
C LYS A 75 5.01 15.16 17.50
N LEU A 76 3.79 15.66 17.63
CA LEU A 76 2.80 15.64 16.56
C LEU A 76 3.13 16.69 15.50
N ILE A 77 2.70 16.44 14.26
CA ILE A 77 2.75 17.43 13.19
C ILE A 77 1.49 18.28 13.29
N GLU A 78 1.66 19.60 13.37
CA GLU A 78 0.57 20.56 13.37
C GLU A 78 0.02 20.73 11.95
N GLY A 79 -1.31 20.81 11.82
CA GLY A 79 -1.99 21.04 10.55
C GLY A 79 -3.13 20.05 10.32
N ASN A 80 -3.75 20.18 9.15
CA ASN A 80 -4.82 19.29 8.70
C ASN A 80 -4.25 18.24 7.75
N TYR A 81 -4.59 16.98 8.01
CA TYR A 81 -4.28 15.90 7.06
C TYR A 81 -5.13 16.08 5.79
N PRO A 82 -4.57 15.84 4.58
CA PRO A 82 -5.34 15.93 3.34
C PRO A 82 -6.58 15.03 3.36
N ASP A 83 -7.65 15.47 2.68
CA ASP A 83 -8.86 14.66 2.53
C ASP A 83 -8.58 13.44 1.63
N PHE A 84 -8.17 12.36 2.27
CA PHE A 84 -7.78 11.12 1.60
C PHE A 84 -8.97 10.36 0.98
N ASN A 85 -10.21 10.67 1.38
CA ASN A 85 -11.37 10.00 0.80
C ASN A 85 -11.56 10.36 -0.67
N LYS A 86 -11.13 11.54 -1.09
CA LYS A 86 -11.18 11.97 -2.50
C LYS A 86 -10.26 11.18 -3.44
N VAL A 87 -9.25 10.53 -2.88
CA VAL A 87 -8.26 9.77 -3.66
C VAL A 87 -8.66 8.29 -3.81
N ILE A 88 -9.46 7.79 -2.89
CA ILE A 88 -9.94 6.41 -2.91
C ILE A 88 -11.14 6.32 -3.87
N PRO A 89 -11.05 5.56 -4.97
CA PRO A 89 -12.18 5.39 -5.89
C PRO A 89 -13.40 4.78 -5.18
N GLU A 90 -14.56 5.42 -5.33
CA GLU A 90 -15.83 4.90 -4.78
C GLU A 90 -16.36 3.71 -5.56
N SER A 91 -16.10 3.69 -6.87
CA SER A 91 -16.45 2.61 -7.79
C SER A 91 -15.31 2.34 -8.76
N THR A 92 -15.24 1.14 -9.29
CA THR A 92 -14.25 0.74 -10.28
C THR A 92 -14.95 0.06 -11.45
N SER A 93 -14.47 0.31 -12.68
CA SER A 93 -15.06 -0.20 -13.91
C SER A 93 -14.60 -1.62 -14.24
N ALA A 94 -13.39 -1.98 -13.80
CA ALA A 94 -12.80 -3.28 -14.06
C ALA A 94 -11.92 -3.73 -12.88
N GLU A 95 -11.77 -5.05 -12.74
CA GLU A 95 -10.97 -5.69 -11.70
C GLU A 95 -10.07 -6.77 -12.31
N ILE A 96 -8.79 -6.73 -11.95
CA ILE A 96 -7.83 -7.78 -12.25
C ILE A 96 -7.61 -8.57 -10.96
N THR A 97 -7.85 -9.88 -11.01
CA THR A 97 -7.46 -10.78 -9.90
C THR A 97 -6.21 -11.55 -10.30
N VAL A 98 -5.16 -11.44 -9.49
CA VAL A 98 -3.87 -12.07 -9.73
C VAL A 98 -3.38 -12.81 -8.49
N ASP A 99 -2.71 -13.95 -8.69
CA ASP A 99 -2.00 -14.66 -7.63
C ASP A 99 -0.84 -13.80 -7.09
N LYS A 100 -0.82 -13.59 -5.77
CA LYS A 100 0.16 -12.71 -5.11
C LYS A 100 1.60 -13.13 -5.35
N LYS A 101 1.88 -14.44 -5.25
CA LYS A 101 3.25 -14.98 -5.38
C LYS A 101 3.75 -14.84 -6.82
N THR A 102 2.89 -15.14 -7.79
CA THR A 102 3.19 -14.99 -9.21
C THR A 102 3.48 -13.55 -9.56
N PHE A 103 2.61 -12.62 -9.13
CA PHE A 103 2.79 -11.19 -9.40
C PHE A 103 4.05 -10.63 -8.73
N LYS A 104 4.32 -10.99 -7.46
CA LYS A 104 5.55 -10.61 -6.75
C LYS A 104 6.80 -11.11 -7.50
N THR A 105 6.78 -12.35 -7.97
CA THR A 105 7.91 -12.93 -8.69
C THR A 105 8.16 -12.20 -10.01
N SER A 106 7.12 -11.96 -10.80
CA SER A 106 7.21 -11.21 -12.06
C SER A 106 7.75 -9.79 -11.85
N LEU A 107 7.21 -9.04 -10.90
CA LEU A 107 7.73 -7.70 -10.58
C LEU A 107 9.19 -7.72 -10.13
N ASN A 108 9.61 -8.74 -9.38
CA ASN A 108 11.00 -8.87 -8.95
C ASN A 108 11.94 -9.16 -10.13
N ILE A 109 11.51 -9.96 -11.12
CA ILE A 109 12.27 -10.21 -12.34
C ILE A 109 12.42 -8.92 -13.14
N ILE A 110 11.30 -8.26 -13.45
CA ILE A 110 11.27 -7.03 -14.25
C ILE A 110 12.03 -5.89 -13.57
N SER A 111 11.99 -5.80 -12.24
CA SER A 111 12.71 -4.76 -11.48
C SER A 111 14.23 -4.75 -11.71
N LYS A 112 14.82 -5.82 -12.28
CA LYS A 112 16.26 -5.90 -12.56
C LYS A 112 16.67 -5.07 -13.78
N VAL A 113 15.75 -4.85 -14.72
CA VAL A 113 15.98 -4.09 -15.96
C VAL A 113 15.30 -2.72 -15.95
N VAL A 114 14.59 -2.39 -14.90
CA VAL A 114 13.89 -1.11 -14.79
C VAL A 114 14.88 0.06 -14.72
N ASN A 115 14.53 1.17 -15.34
CA ASN A 115 15.28 2.42 -15.18
C ASN A 115 15.24 2.88 -13.73
N GLN A 116 16.43 3.06 -13.12
CA GLN A 116 16.56 3.39 -11.70
C GLN A 116 15.98 4.77 -11.34
N GLN A 117 15.89 5.67 -12.30
CA GLN A 117 15.37 7.02 -12.09
C GLN A 117 13.84 7.05 -12.17
N TYR A 118 13.25 6.38 -13.15
CA TYR A 118 11.80 6.45 -13.41
C TYR A 118 11.02 5.28 -12.82
N LYS A 119 11.66 4.11 -12.68
CA LYS A 119 11.09 2.89 -12.10
C LYS A 119 9.72 2.48 -12.69
N GLY A 120 9.51 2.77 -13.98
CA GLY A 120 8.25 2.50 -14.65
C GLY A 120 8.08 1.04 -15.02
N VAL A 121 6.91 0.49 -14.75
CA VAL A 121 6.42 -0.77 -15.29
C VAL A 121 5.05 -0.56 -15.89
N LYS A 122 4.82 -1.06 -17.09
CA LYS A 122 3.54 -1.01 -17.80
C LYS A 122 2.83 -2.34 -17.61
N LEU A 123 1.59 -2.28 -17.11
CA LEU A 123 0.71 -3.41 -16.98
C LEU A 123 -0.35 -3.33 -18.08
N THR A 124 -0.51 -4.42 -18.84
CA THR A 124 -1.51 -4.53 -19.90
C THR A 124 -2.30 -5.83 -19.68
N PRO A 125 -3.38 -5.76 -18.88
CA PRO A 125 -4.27 -6.91 -18.71
C PRO A 125 -5.03 -7.17 -20.00
N GLN A 126 -5.18 -8.45 -20.31
CA GLN A 126 -6.00 -9.00 -21.36
C GLN A 126 -6.82 -10.15 -20.77
N LYS A 127 -7.74 -10.71 -21.54
CA LYS A 127 -8.49 -11.86 -21.05
C LYS A 127 -7.54 -12.97 -20.62
N ASP A 128 -7.66 -13.39 -19.35
CA ASP A 128 -6.91 -14.47 -18.72
C ASP A 128 -5.39 -14.27 -18.56
N THR A 129 -4.81 -13.17 -19.08
CA THR A 129 -3.38 -12.88 -18.96
C THR A 129 -3.11 -11.41 -18.69
N MET A 130 -1.96 -11.10 -18.13
CA MET A 130 -1.45 -9.73 -17.99
C MET A 130 0.01 -9.66 -18.44
N HIS A 131 0.29 -8.76 -19.40
CA HIS A 131 1.64 -8.45 -19.81
C HIS A 131 2.23 -7.35 -18.93
N LEU A 132 3.47 -7.58 -18.50
CA LEU A 132 4.27 -6.63 -17.75
C LEU A 132 5.50 -6.25 -18.58
N ILE A 133 5.69 -4.96 -18.82
CA ILE A 133 6.83 -4.47 -19.63
C ILE A 133 7.50 -3.32 -18.91
N SER A 134 8.81 -3.37 -18.83
CA SER A 134 9.65 -2.25 -18.42
C SER A 134 10.86 -2.11 -19.33
N SER A 135 11.35 -0.90 -19.50
CA SER A 135 12.55 -0.63 -20.26
C SER A 135 13.44 0.38 -19.53
N ASN A 136 14.75 0.28 -19.76
CA ASN A 136 15.69 1.30 -19.35
C ASN A 136 16.11 2.18 -20.55
N THR A 137 16.95 3.18 -20.27
CA THR A 137 17.49 4.09 -21.30
C THR A 137 18.50 3.43 -22.24
N ASP A 138 19.04 2.26 -21.85
CA ASP A 138 20.10 1.56 -22.58
C ASP A 138 19.56 0.46 -23.50
N THR A 139 18.27 0.54 -23.86
CA THR A 139 17.57 -0.40 -24.75
C THR A 139 17.32 -1.81 -24.18
N GLU A 140 17.59 -2.04 -22.91
CA GLU A 140 17.18 -3.29 -22.27
C GLU A 140 15.67 -3.27 -22.02
N ILE A 141 15.00 -4.34 -22.37
CA ILE A 141 13.57 -4.54 -22.18
C ILE A 141 13.40 -5.79 -21.31
N GLY A 142 12.67 -5.62 -20.21
CA GLY A 142 12.18 -6.72 -19.41
C GLY A 142 10.70 -6.89 -19.65
N GLU A 143 10.30 -8.07 -20.06
CA GLU A 143 8.90 -8.42 -20.24
C GLU A 143 8.59 -9.77 -19.63
N ASP A 144 7.38 -9.88 -19.11
CA ASP A 144 6.83 -11.11 -18.55
C ASP A 144 5.33 -11.16 -18.79
N GLN A 145 4.77 -12.37 -18.76
CA GLN A 145 3.35 -12.61 -18.91
C GLN A 145 2.89 -13.55 -17.81
N ILE A 146 1.85 -13.15 -17.10
CA ILE A 146 1.29 -13.92 -15.99
C ILE A 146 -0.21 -14.15 -16.18
N ASP A 147 -0.71 -15.23 -15.61
CA ASP A 147 -2.12 -15.55 -15.61
C ASP A 147 -2.86 -14.63 -14.62
N VAL A 148 -4.01 -14.12 -15.05
CA VAL A 148 -4.91 -13.30 -14.24
C VAL A 148 -6.37 -13.65 -14.58
N LYS A 149 -7.30 -13.18 -13.76
CA LYS A 149 -8.72 -13.13 -14.12
C LYS A 149 -9.05 -11.68 -14.45
N TYR A 150 -9.43 -11.42 -15.68
CA TYR A 150 -9.79 -10.10 -16.17
C TYR A 150 -10.80 -10.24 -17.31
N ASP A 151 -11.89 -9.47 -17.25
CA ASP A 151 -12.96 -9.42 -18.26
C ASP A 151 -13.29 -7.99 -18.74
N GLY A 152 -12.44 -7.03 -18.36
CA GLY A 152 -12.56 -5.63 -18.76
C GLY A 152 -12.06 -5.37 -20.19
N GLU A 153 -12.17 -4.12 -20.62
CA GLU A 153 -11.64 -3.64 -21.90
C GLU A 153 -10.12 -3.62 -21.88
N ASP A 154 -9.50 -3.67 -23.06
CA ASP A 154 -8.05 -3.54 -23.20
C ASP A 154 -7.57 -2.20 -22.65
N ILE A 155 -6.76 -2.24 -21.62
CA ILE A 155 -6.20 -1.07 -20.97
C ILE A 155 -4.70 -1.26 -20.76
N SER A 156 -3.96 -0.17 -20.75
CA SER A 156 -2.53 -0.20 -20.51
C SER A 156 -2.14 0.92 -19.55
N ILE A 157 -1.60 0.56 -18.40
CA ILE A 157 -1.36 1.51 -17.30
C ILE A 157 0.09 1.39 -16.84
N GLY A 158 0.76 2.54 -16.71
CA GLY A 158 2.10 2.64 -16.15
C GLY A 158 2.08 2.86 -14.64
N PHE A 159 2.94 2.15 -13.91
CA PHE A 159 3.11 2.32 -12.47
C PHE A 159 4.58 2.39 -12.09
N ASN A 160 4.86 3.00 -10.95
CA ASN A 160 6.15 2.83 -10.30
C ASN A 160 6.24 1.43 -9.68
N ILE A 161 7.17 0.61 -10.18
CA ILE A 161 7.31 -0.79 -9.77
C ILE A 161 7.59 -0.94 -8.27
N SER A 162 8.34 0.00 -7.66
CA SER A 162 8.62 -0.03 -6.23
C SER A 162 7.35 0.18 -5.39
N TYR A 163 6.38 0.97 -5.88
CA TYR A 163 5.12 1.17 -5.17
C TYR A 163 4.27 -0.09 -5.20
N LEU A 164 4.23 -0.79 -6.32
CA LEU A 164 3.56 -2.10 -6.42
C LEU A 164 4.23 -3.12 -5.49
N GLN A 165 5.56 -3.21 -5.50
CA GLN A 165 6.31 -4.13 -4.63
C GLN A 165 6.04 -3.86 -3.16
N ASP A 166 6.08 -2.59 -2.70
CA ASP A 166 5.81 -2.22 -1.32
C ASP A 166 4.40 -2.63 -0.87
N VAL A 167 3.39 -2.47 -1.72
CA VAL A 167 2.01 -2.89 -1.42
C VAL A 167 1.89 -4.40 -1.35
N ILE A 168 2.48 -5.14 -2.30
CA ILE A 168 2.43 -6.60 -2.35
C ILE A 168 3.08 -7.23 -1.12
N GLU A 169 4.13 -6.62 -0.56
CA GLU A 169 4.77 -7.12 0.66
C GLU A 169 3.83 -7.11 1.87
N VAL A 170 2.94 -6.13 1.97
CA VAL A 170 2.09 -5.91 3.15
C VAL A 170 0.65 -6.37 3.00
N ILE A 171 0.16 -6.55 1.77
CA ILE A 171 -1.19 -7.09 1.51
C ILE A 171 -1.28 -8.51 2.09
N ASP A 172 -2.33 -8.78 2.84
CA ASP A 172 -2.64 -10.12 3.33
C ASP A 172 -3.50 -10.90 2.32
N GLY A 173 -3.22 -12.21 2.24
CA GLY A 173 -3.90 -13.14 1.34
C GLY A 173 -3.03 -13.66 0.20
N ASP A 174 -3.59 -14.60 -0.55
CA ASP A 174 -2.94 -15.29 -1.65
C ASP A 174 -3.25 -14.65 -3.01
N SER A 175 -4.29 -13.83 -3.08
CA SER A 175 -4.72 -13.12 -4.29
C SER A 175 -4.82 -11.63 -4.04
N ILE A 176 -4.48 -10.86 -5.07
CA ILE A 176 -4.58 -9.41 -5.11
C ILE A 176 -5.64 -9.01 -6.12
N HIS A 177 -6.54 -8.14 -5.70
CA HIS A 177 -7.53 -7.47 -6.53
C HIS A 177 -7.03 -6.08 -6.90
N ILE A 178 -6.78 -5.85 -8.19
CA ILE A 178 -6.33 -4.58 -8.75
C ILE A 178 -7.54 -3.97 -9.47
N CYS A 179 -8.14 -2.96 -8.87
CA CYS A 179 -9.35 -2.34 -9.36
C CYS A 179 -9.02 -1.01 -10.04
N ILE A 180 -9.49 -0.83 -11.25
CA ILE A 180 -9.14 0.28 -12.14
C ILE A 180 -10.40 0.91 -12.75
N ASN A 181 -10.32 2.19 -13.08
CA ASN A 181 -11.33 2.92 -13.85
C ASN A 181 -10.83 3.29 -15.23
N ASP A 182 -9.69 3.94 -15.28
CA ASP A 182 -9.05 4.44 -16.49
C ASP A 182 -7.53 4.56 -16.28
N GLN A 183 -6.82 5.03 -17.30
CA GLN A 183 -5.36 5.13 -17.29
C GLN A 183 -4.80 6.24 -16.39
N ASN A 184 -5.64 7.17 -15.92
CA ASN A 184 -5.21 8.36 -15.17
C ASN A 184 -5.70 8.38 -13.73
N SER A 185 -6.70 7.57 -13.41
CA SER A 185 -7.29 7.50 -12.07
C SER A 185 -6.46 6.60 -11.15
N GLY A 186 -6.53 6.87 -9.86
CA GLY A 186 -5.88 6.04 -8.85
C GLY A 186 -6.33 4.58 -8.93
N CYS A 187 -5.37 3.67 -8.92
CA CYS A 187 -5.61 2.24 -8.93
C CYS A 187 -5.76 1.74 -7.49
N LEU A 188 -6.83 1.02 -7.21
CA LEU A 188 -7.13 0.47 -5.90
C LEU A 188 -6.64 -0.97 -5.80
N LEU A 189 -5.86 -1.30 -4.77
CA LEU A 189 -5.38 -2.65 -4.50
C LEU A 189 -5.94 -3.16 -3.18
N LYS A 190 -6.39 -4.42 -3.18
CA LYS A 190 -6.92 -5.12 -1.98
C LYS A 190 -6.42 -6.57 -1.96
N GLY A 191 -6.25 -7.11 -0.76
CA GLY A 191 -6.04 -8.55 -0.56
C GLY A 191 -7.38 -9.28 -0.39
N ASN A 192 -7.43 -10.54 -0.79
CA ASN A 192 -8.65 -11.34 -0.65
C ASN A 192 -9.00 -11.67 0.81
N ASN A 193 -8.02 -11.62 1.73
CA ASN A 193 -8.22 -11.92 3.15
C ASN A 193 -8.17 -10.68 4.05
N ASP A 194 -7.99 -9.49 3.49
CA ASP A 194 -7.85 -8.25 4.27
C ASP A 194 -8.89 -7.19 3.86
N PRO A 195 -10.10 -7.26 4.41
CA PRO A 195 -11.13 -6.26 4.14
C PRO A 195 -10.87 -4.92 4.83
N ASN A 196 -9.90 -4.86 5.71
CA ASN A 196 -9.61 -3.67 6.51
C ASN A 196 -8.54 -2.76 5.89
N SER A 197 -7.74 -3.29 4.97
CA SER A 197 -6.68 -2.55 4.28
C SER A 197 -7.12 -2.13 2.88
N VAL A 198 -6.74 -0.93 2.52
CA VAL A 198 -6.96 -0.35 1.19
C VAL A 198 -5.69 0.37 0.77
N PHE A 199 -5.22 0.06 -0.43
CA PHE A 199 -4.07 0.73 -1.02
C PHE A 199 -4.46 1.40 -2.32
N VAL A 200 -3.96 2.60 -2.56
CA VAL A 200 -4.14 3.32 -3.83
C VAL A 200 -2.76 3.65 -4.37
N ILE A 201 -2.55 3.43 -5.67
CA ILE A 201 -1.33 3.83 -6.40
C ILE A 201 -1.77 4.69 -7.58
N MET A 202 -1.17 5.88 -7.70
CA MET A 202 -1.41 6.74 -8.85
C MET A 202 -0.63 6.22 -10.05
N PRO A 203 -1.23 6.17 -11.23
CA PRO A 203 -0.52 5.90 -12.49
C PRO A 203 0.58 6.93 -12.77
N MET A 204 1.54 6.56 -13.62
CA MET A 204 2.61 7.42 -14.10
C MET A 204 2.28 8.00 -15.46
#